data_de9f0425f171d9bcfee913bb45f25acd
#
_entry.id   de9f0425f171d9bcfee913bb45f25acd
#
_cell.length_a   1.000
_cell.length_b   1.000
_cell.length_c   1.000
_cell.angle_alpha   90.00
_cell.angle_beta   90.00
_cell.angle_gamma   90.00
#
_symmetry.space_group_name_H-M   'P 1'
#
loop_
_entity.id
_entity.type
_entity.pdbx_description
1 polymer ?
#
loop_
_entity_poly.entity_id
_entity_poly.type
_entity_poly.pdbx_seq_one_letter_code
_entity_poly.pdbx_strand_id
1 'polypeptide(L)'
;TSHVEYAIDAFELSIFRYVPKNDLERRLPAAVLDAVKLLGLEEGKTFTIQTNSRLERIPYKEIHYIEREGKNSRIIKKDGVSKVRKSLQQVYEELGAEEFIYIDRGCIVNMIHIMQIKEGSAVLKDGTVLPISRSHLQDVKAQINRYWGMHI
;
A
#
# COMPACT_ATOMS: atom_id res chain seq x y z
N THR A 1 16.99 -17.87 -15.44
CA THR A 1 16.87 -17.45 -15.93
C THR A 1 16.95 -17.28 -15.77
N SER A 2 17.27 -17.50 -15.44
CA SER A 2 17.27 -17.12 -15.90
C SER A 2 16.99 -17.39 -15.41
N HIS A 3 17.50 -17.60 -15.17
CA HIS A 3 17.14 -17.45 -15.34
C HIS A 3 16.58 -17.75 -14.99
N VAL A 4 16.67 -18.05 -14.58
CA VAL A 4 16.15 -18.02 -15.14
C VAL A 4 15.88 -18.41 -14.68
N GLU A 5 16.32 -18.63 -14.22
CA GLU A 5 16.03 -18.59 -14.60
C GLU A 5 15.59 -18.94 -14.16
N TYR A 6 16.22 -19.15 -13.51
CA TYR A 6 15.75 -18.97 -13.91
C TYR A 6 15.15 -19.22 -13.56
N ALA A 7 15.31 -19.61 -13.12
CA ALA A 7 14.87 -19.44 -13.67
C ALA A 7 14.25 -19.51 -13.21
N ILE A 8 14.47 -19.50 -12.57
CA ILE A 8 14.08 -19.22 -12.94
C ILE A 8 13.81 -19.62 -12.84
N ASP A 9 14.14 -19.89 -12.63
CA ASP A 9 13.87 -19.85 -13.34
C ASP A 9 13.45 -20.38 -13.33
N ALA A 10 13.84 -20.90 -12.89
CA ALA A 10 13.63 -20.88 -13.63
C ALA A 10 12.95 -21.15 -13.13
N PHE A 11 13.11 -20.96 -12.37
CA PHE A 11 12.70 -20.50 -12.65
C PHE A 11 12.21 -20.64 -12.66
N GLU A 12 12.31 -20.81 -12.67
CA GLU A 12 11.99 -20.30 -13.34
C GLU A 12 11.52 -20.65 -13.65
N LEU A 13 11.84 -21.00 -13.06
CA LEU A 13 11.59 -20.68 -13.79
C LEU A 13 11.20 -21.19 -14.18
N SER A 14 11.40 -21.50 -14.11
CA SER A 14 11.08 -21.37 -14.87
C SER A 14 10.53 -21.36 -14.88
N ILE A 15 10.99 -21.19 -14.33
CA ILE A 15 10.50 -20.68 -14.62
C ILE A 15 9.96 -20.89 -15.02
N PHE A 16 10.18 -21.59 -14.79
CA PHE A 16 9.34 -21.35 -15.80
C PHE A 16 9.87 -21.12 -17.12
N ARG A 17 9.57 -20.43 -17.87
CA ARG A 17 10.13 -20.21 -19.06
C ARG A 17 11.00 -19.03 -19.00
N TYR A 18 11.82 -18.88 -19.87
CA TYR A 18 12.72 -17.85 -19.88
C TYR A 18 12.63 -16.99 -21.04
N VAL A 19 12.83 -15.79 -20.85
CA VAL A 19 12.71 -14.78 -21.84
C VAL A 19 13.86 -13.88 -21.78
N PRO A 20 14.29 -13.30 -22.87
CA PRO A 20 15.39 -12.37 -22.86
C PRO A 20 15.07 -11.17 -22.01
N LYS A 21 16.08 -10.58 -21.45
CA LYS A 21 15.91 -9.53 -20.51
C LYS A 21 15.02 -8.39 -20.97
N ASN A 22 15.25 -7.90 -22.14
CA ASN A 22 14.45 -6.82 -22.63
C ASN A 22 13.02 -7.21 -22.83
N ASP A 23 12.84 -8.41 -23.28
CA ASP A 23 11.53 -8.89 -23.41
C ASP A 23 11.01 -9.27 -22.08
N LEU A 24 11.90 -9.51 -21.14
CA LEU A 24 11.50 -9.78 -19.81
C LEU A 24 10.79 -8.61 -19.25
N GLU A 25 11.31 -7.45 -19.50
CA GLU A 25 10.68 -6.27 -18.98
C GLU A 25 9.32 -6.10 -19.54
N ARG A 26 9.14 -6.46 -20.76
CA ARG A 26 7.91 -6.23 -21.40
C ARG A 26 7.05 -7.41 -21.58
N ARG A 27 7.70 -8.54 -21.80
CA ARG A 27 6.92 -9.65 -22.07
C ARG A 27 7.01 -10.66 -21.09
N LEU A 28 8.13 -10.86 -20.55
CA LEU A 28 8.26 -11.76 -19.55
C LEU A 28 7.22 -11.53 -18.70
N PRO A 29 6.93 -10.42 -18.70
CA PRO A 29 5.87 -10.00 -18.05
C PRO A 29 4.68 -10.80 -18.20
N ALA A 30 4.35 -11.25 -19.22
CA ALA A 30 3.15 -11.97 -19.25
C ALA A 30 3.23 -13.16 -18.33
N ALA A 31 4.38 -13.74 -18.25
CA ALA A 31 4.49 -14.92 -17.44
C ALA A 31 5.10 -14.66 -16.12
N VAL A 32 6.23 -14.02 -16.16
CA VAL A 32 6.92 -13.77 -14.92
C VAL A 32 6.23 -12.73 -14.14
N LEU A 33 5.62 -11.81 -14.79
CA LEU A 33 4.91 -10.80 -14.12
C LEU A 33 3.73 -11.39 -13.38
N ASP A 34 3.13 -12.44 -13.92
CA ASP A 34 2.07 -13.10 -13.21
C ASP A 34 2.63 -13.82 -12.01
N ALA A 35 3.80 -14.39 -12.13
CA ALA A 35 4.44 -15.03 -11.01
C ALA A 35 4.83 -13.99 -9.99
N VAL A 36 5.32 -12.87 -10.46
CA VAL A 36 5.67 -11.79 -9.57
C VAL A 36 4.43 -11.25 -8.90
N LYS A 37 3.32 -11.23 -9.59
CA LYS A 37 2.10 -10.80 -8.96
C LYS A 37 1.65 -11.77 -7.89
N LEU A 38 1.85 -13.04 -8.09
CA LEU A 38 1.51 -13.99 -7.06
C LEU A 38 2.37 -13.78 -5.85
N LEU A 39 3.64 -13.51 -6.05
CA LEU A 39 4.50 -13.17 -4.95
C LEU A 39 4.18 -11.78 -4.46
N GLY A 40 3.89 -10.90 -5.37
CA GLY A 40 3.56 -9.54 -5.04
C GLY A 40 2.28 -9.41 -4.29
N LEU A 41 1.37 -10.37 -4.46
CA LEU A 41 0.19 -10.35 -3.64
C LEU A 41 0.57 -10.57 -2.20
N GLU A 42 1.63 -11.29 -1.98
CA GLU A 42 2.10 -11.52 -0.64
C GLU A 42 2.80 -10.30 -0.12
N GLU A 43 3.47 -9.57 -1.00
CA GLU A 43 4.15 -8.37 -0.59
C GLU A 43 3.27 -7.16 -0.65
N GLY A 44 2.16 -7.30 -1.36
CA GLY A 44 1.22 -6.22 -1.47
C GLY A 44 1.50 -5.28 -2.63
N LYS A 45 0.73 -4.24 -2.69
CA LYS A 45 0.83 -3.25 -3.74
C LYS A 45 1.73 -2.10 -3.31
N THR A 46 2.07 -1.25 -4.25
CA THR A 46 2.92 -0.10 -3.95
C THR A 46 2.28 1.17 -4.48
N PHE A 47 2.58 2.26 -3.80
CA PHE A 47 2.19 3.59 -4.23
C PHE A 47 3.43 4.25 -4.82
N THR A 48 3.33 4.77 -6.03
CA THR A 48 4.48 5.34 -6.71
C THR A 48 4.39 6.85 -6.75
N ILE A 49 5.48 7.53 -6.41
CA ILE A 49 5.58 8.97 -6.51
C ILE A 49 6.62 9.26 -7.58
N GLN A 50 6.22 10.00 -8.60
CA GLN A 50 7.11 10.31 -9.69
C GLN A 50 7.06 11.80 -9.99
N THR A 51 8.22 12.44 -9.91
CA THR A 51 8.38 13.84 -10.27
C THR A 51 9.64 13.95 -11.12
N ASN A 52 9.95 15.15 -11.56
CA ASN A 52 11.16 15.36 -12.35
C ASN A 52 12.43 14.99 -11.61
N SER A 53 12.42 15.12 -10.30
CA SER A 53 13.63 14.88 -9.51
C SER A 53 13.51 13.70 -8.58
N ARG A 54 12.39 12.96 -8.61
CA ARG A 54 12.20 11.91 -7.63
C ARG A 54 11.34 10.79 -8.17
N LEU A 55 11.75 9.57 -7.87
CA LEU A 55 10.97 8.40 -8.18
C LEU A 55 11.01 7.55 -6.92
N GLU A 56 9.85 7.32 -6.33
CA GLU A 56 9.77 6.58 -5.07
C GLU A 56 8.63 5.58 -5.13
N ARG A 57 8.85 4.40 -4.60
CA ARG A 57 7.84 3.36 -4.55
C ARG A 57 7.66 2.98 -3.09
N ILE A 58 6.44 3.09 -2.59
CA ILE A 58 6.14 2.82 -1.19
C ILE A 58 5.19 1.64 -1.11
N PRO A 59 5.60 0.52 -0.51
CA PRO A 59 4.69 -0.60 -0.33
C PRO A 59 3.52 -0.18 0.54
N TYR A 60 2.32 -0.59 0.17
CA TYR A 60 1.13 -0.22 0.94
C TYR A 60 1.27 -0.64 2.40
N LYS A 61 1.86 -1.80 2.66
CA LYS A 61 1.98 -2.28 4.03
C LYS A 61 2.90 -1.43 4.89
N GLU A 62 3.74 -0.58 4.27
CA GLU A 62 4.60 0.30 5.02
C GLU A 62 3.98 1.67 5.26
N ILE A 63 2.83 1.94 4.67
CA ILE A 63 2.14 3.20 4.88
C ILE A 63 1.31 3.07 6.14
N HIS A 64 1.59 3.92 7.12
CA HIS A 64 0.84 3.90 8.37
C HIS A 64 -0.41 4.75 8.26
N TYR A 65 -0.25 5.97 7.81
CA TYR A 65 -1.39 6.83 7.58
C TYR A 65 -0.97 7.97 6.66
N ILE A 66 -1.94 8.71 6.17
CA ILE A 66 -1.70 9.80 5.23
C ILE A 66 -2.51 10.98 5.73
N GLU A 67 -1.86 12.13 5.84
CA GLU A 67 -2.56 13.30 6.31
C GLU A 67 -2.45 14.43 5.30
N ARG A 68 -3.43 15.33 5.36
CA ARG A 68 -3.47 16.47 4.46
C ARG A 68 -2.49 17.53 4.93
N GLU A 69 -1.80 18.14 3.97
CA GLU A 69 -0.93 19.24 4.26
C GLU A 69 -1.25 20.31 3.22
N GLY A 70 -2.16 21.23 3.54
CA GLY A 70 -2.61 22.22 2.57
C GLY A 70 -3.32 21.56 1.40
N LYS A 71 -2.82 21.76 0.20
CA LYS A 71 -3.37 21.14 -0.99
C LYS A 71 -2.69 19.81 -1.29
N ASN A 72 -1.70 19.46 -0.52
CA ASN A 72 -0.89 18.28 -0.75
C ASN A 72 -1.14 17.25 0.33
N SER A 73 -0.41 16.15 0.26
CA SER A 73 -0.55 15.07 1.23
C SER A 73 0.81 14.63 1.75
N ARG A 74 0.82 14.12 2.97
CA ARG A 74 2.02 13.55 3.57
C ARG A 74 1.74 12.09 3.88
N ILE A 75 2.58 11.22 3.37
CA ILE A 75 2.45 9.79 3.64
C ILE A 75 3.42 9.45 4.76
N ILE A 76 2.88 9.04 5.90
CA ILE A 76 3.68 8.65 7.04
C ILE A 76 3.89 7.16 6.94
N LYS A 77 5.13 6.77 6.81
CA LYS A 77 5.48 5.38 6.58
C LYS A 77 6.51 4.91 7.60
N LYS A 78 6.86 3.64 7.50
CA LYS A 78 7.76 3.02 8.45
C LYS A 78 9.05 3.78 8.66
N ASP A 79 9.65 4.27 7.58
CA ASP A 79 10.95 4.90 7.65
C ASP A 79 10.95 6.41 7.50
N GLY A 80 9.81 7.04 7.64
CA GLY A 80 9.78 8.49 7.54
C GLY A 80 8.53 9.00 6.87
N VAL A 81 8.65 10.15 6.24
CA VAL A 81 7.52 10.84 5.64
C VAL A 81 7.82 11.16 4.19
N SER A 82 6.86 10.90 3.31
CA SER A 82 6.98 11.26 1.90
C SER A 82 5.87 12.26 1.57
N LYS A 83 6.25 13.37 0.97
CA LYS A 83 5.27 14.37 0.57
C LYS A 83 4.85 14.16 -0.87
N VAL A 84 3.58 14.37 -1.15
CA VAL A 84 3.02 14.15 -2.46
C VAL A 84 2.23 15.38 -2.87
N ARG A 85 2.44 15.84 -4.09
CA ARG A 85 1.70 17.01 -4.60
C ARG A 85 0.36 16.59 -5.16
N LYS A 86 -0.43 15.95 -4.33
CA LYS A 86 -1.77 15.52 -4.67
C LYS A 86 -2.65 15.74 -3.46
N SER A 87 -3.93 15.99 -3.71
CA SER A 87 -4.87 16.15 -2.60
C SER A 87 -5.06 14.79 -1.95
N LEU A 88 -5.57 14.82 -0.73
CA LEU A 88 -5.81 13.59 0.00
C LEU A 88 -6.79 12.70 -0.75
N GLN A 89 -7.80 13.29 -1.39
CA GLN A 89 -8.76 12.52 -2.15
C GLN A 89 -8.12 11.86 -3.36
N GLN A 90 -7.22 12.57 -4.04
CA GLN A 90 -6.52 11.99 -5.18
C GLN A 90 -5.67 10.81 -4.75
N VAL A 91 -5.01 10.93 -3.61
CA VAL A 91 -4.20 9.85 -3.08
C VAL A 91 -5.09 8.67 -2.72
N TYR A 92 -6.22 8.94 -2.09
CA TYR A 92 -7.16 7.90 -1.70
C TYR A 92 -7.65 7.12 -2.92
N GLU A 93 -7.99 7.84 -3.98
CA GLU A 93 -8.48 7.18 -5.19
C GLU A 93 -7.39 6.38 -5.88
N GLU A 94 -6.18 6.89 -5.82
CA GLU A 94 -5.06 6.19 -6.43
C GLU A 94 -4.71 4.91 -5.67
N LEU A 95 -4.82 4.94 -4.34
CA LEU A 95 -4.56 3.76 -3.53
C LEU A 95 -5.55 2.65 -3.86
N GLY A 96 -6.83 2.99 -3.91
CA GLY A 96 -7.85 2.05 -4.33
C GLY A 96 -7.90 0.74 -3.59
N ALA A 97 -7.51 0.71 -2.33
CA ALA A 97 -7.44 -0.52 -1.56
C ALA A 97 -8.31 -0.42 -0.31
N GLU A 98 -8.93 -1.53 0.06
CA GLU A 98 -9.89 -1.51 1.16
C GLU A 98 -9.27 -1.29 2.54
N GLU A 99 -7.98 -1.49 2.67
CA GLU A 99 -7.34 -1.28 3.96
C GLU A 99 -7.14 0.21 4.30
N PHE A 100 -7.32 1.10 3.33
CA PHE A 100 -7.16 2.53 3.57
C PHE A 100 -8.53 3.17 3.76
N ILE A 101 -8.74 3.79 4.91
CA ILE A 101 -10.03 4.43 5.21
C ILE A 101 -9.82 5.83 5.78
N TYR A 102 -10.78 6.69 5.54
CA TYR A 102 -10.77 8.01 6.15
C TYR A 102 -11.19 7.89 7.62
N ILE A 103 -10.41 8.49 8.50
CA ILE A 103 -10.81 8.60 9.91
C ILE A 103 -11.16 10.04 10.23
N ASP A 104 -10.89 10.95 9.29
CA ASP A 104 -11.17 12.35 9.45
C ASP A 104 -11.04 12.93 8.06
N ARG A 105 -11.54 14.14 7.87
CA ARG A 105 -11.45 14.79 6.56
C ARG A 105 -10.02 14.98 6.10
N GLY A 106 -9.11 15.07 7.03
CA GLY A 106 -7.70 15.30 6.71
C GLY A 106 -6.79 14.12 6.99
N CYS A 107 -7.33 12.93 7.19
CA CYS A 107 -6.49 11.78 7.53
C CYS A 107 -7.07 10.47 7.02
N ILE A 108 -6.20 9.68 6.38
CA ILE A 108 -6.52 8.34 5.93
C ILE A 108 -5.59 7.41 6.70
N VAL A 109 -6.12 6.33 7.26
CA VAL A 109 -5.30 5.38 8.00
C VAL A 109 -5.30 4.04 7.29
N ASN A 110 -4.21 3.32 7.45
CA ASN A 110 -4.10 1.95 6.95
C ASN A 110 -4.55 1.02 8.06
N MET A 111 -5.65 0.33 7.83
CA MET A 111 -6.25 -0.52 8.87
C MET A 111 -5.36 -1.65 9.34
N ILE A 112 -4.43 -2.10 8.52
CA ILE A 112 -3.58 -3.21 8.93
C ILE A 112 -2.65 -2.84 10.09
N HIS A 113 -2.46 -1.54 10.32
CA HIS A 113 -1.60 -1.09 11.41
C HIS A 113 -2.38 -0.72 12.66
N ILE A 114 -3.70 -0.79 12.62
CA ILE A 114 -4.52 -0.45 13.78
C ILE A 114 -4.56 -1.62 14.74
N MET A 115 -4.21 -1.36 15.99
CA MET A 115 -4.26 -2.38 17.02
C MET A 115 -5.54 -2.29 17.83
N GLN A 116 -6.07 -1.10 18.01
CA GLN A 116 -7.31 -0.94 18.76
C GLN A 116 -7.94 0.42 18.50
N ILE A 117 -9.23 0.49 18.74
CA ILE A 117 -9.96 1.74 18.76
C ILE A 117 -10.29 2.00 20.21
N LYS A 118 -9.81 3.10 20.74
CA LYS A 118 -10.00 3.40 22.14
C LYS A 118 -10.29 4.87 22.33
N GLU A 119 -11.38 5.16 23.04
CA GLU A 119 -11.76 6.54 23.36
C GLU A 119 -11.82 7.43 22.12
N GLY A 120 -12.39 6.91 21.05
CA GLY A 120 -12.56 7.69 19.83
C GLY A 120 -11.30 7.90 19.04
N SER A 121 -10.27 7.11 19.27
CA SER A 121 -9.02 7.22 18.53
C SER A 121 -8.56 5.85 18.06
N ALA A 122 -7.78 5.86 16.97
CA ALA A 122 -7.16 4.65 16.47
C ALA A 122 -5.75 4.59 17.02
N VAL A 123 -5.39 3.45 17.61
CA VAL A 123 -4.06 3.25 18.16
C VAL A 123 -3.32 2.28 17.25
N LEU A 124 -2.21 2.70 16.73
CA LEU A 124 -1.43 1.91 15.79
C LEU A 124 -0.40 1.04 16.52
N LYS A 125 0.15 0.10 15.80
CA LYS A 125 1.12 -0.83 16.38
C LYS A 125 2.32 -0.15 17.00
N ASP A 126 2.72 0.98 16.42
CA ASP A 126 3.90 1.70 16.92
C ASP A 126 3.56 2.66 18.05
N GLY A 127 2.33 2.65 18.51
CA GLY A 127 1.92 3.52 19.60
C GLY A 127 1.31 4.85 19.17
N THR A 128 1.30 5.14 17.87
CA THR A 128 0.71 6.36 17.37
C THR A 128 -0.79 6.37 17.64
N VAL A 129 -1.30 7.50 18.11
CA VAL A 129 -2.72 7.66 18.40
C VAL A 129 -3.28 8.69 17.43
N LEU A 130 -4.29 8.28 16.66
CA LEU A 130 -4.91 9.15 15.67
C LEU A 130 -6.37 9.36 16.03
N PRO A 131 -6.78 10.60 16.29
CA PRO A 131 -8.19 10.85 16.66
C PRO A 131 -9.09 10.59 15.45
N ILE A 132 -10.24 10.00 15.72
CA ILE A 132 -11.24 9.74 14.71
C ILE A 132 -12.33 10.75 14.90
N SER A 133 -12.73 11.44 13.83
CA SER A 133 -13.80 12.43 13.97
C SER A 133 -15.10 11.74 14.30
N ARG A 134 -15.99 12.45 15.00
CA ARG A 134 -17.25 11.86 15.41
C ARG A 134 -18.06 11.37 14.23
N SER A 135 -18.01 12.11 13.14
CA SER A 135 -18.80 11.75 11.96
C SER A 135 -18.30 10.49 11.29
N HIS A 136 -17.04 10.10 11.54
CA HIS A 136 -16.46 8.91 10.93
C HIS A 136 -16.43 7.70 11.88
N LEU A 137 -16.62 7.93 13.17
CA LEU A 137 -16.36 6.88 14.15
C LEU A 137 -17.14 5.59 13.94
N GLN A 138 -18.45 5.70 13.70
CA GLN A 138 -19.26 4.52 13.52
C GLN A 138 -18.88 3.77 12.25
N ASP A 139 -18.65 4.52 11.18
CA ASP A 139 -18.27 3.92 9.91
C ASP A 139 -16.91 3.25 10.02
N VAL A 140 -15.97 3.91 10.71
CA VAL A 140 -14.63 3.35 10.89
C VAL A 140 -14.70 2.05 11.67
N LYS A 141 -15.48 2.02 12.74
CA LYS A 141 -15.64 0.80 13.52
C LYS A 141 -16.23 -0.32 12.70
N ALA A 142 -17.23 0.00 11.89
CA ALA A 142 -17.86 -1.01 11.05
C ALA A 142 -16.89 -1.55 10.02
N GLN A 143 -16.12 -0.69 9.40
CA GLN A 143 -15.17 -1.11 8.39
C GLN A 143 -14.05 -1.94 8.99
N ILE A 144 -13.57 -1.57 10.16
CA ILE A 144 -12.53 -2.31 10.83
C ILE A 144 -13.02 -3.69 11.23
N ASN A 145 -14.22 -3.78 11.77
CA ASN A 145 -14.78 -5.07 12.13
C ASN A 145 -14.91 -5.98 10.92
N ARG A 146 -15.36 -5.42 9.81
CA ARG A 146 -15.50 -6.20 8.60
C ARG A 146 -14.13 -6.65 8.08
N TYR A 147 -13.17 -5.74 8.08
CA TYR A 147 -11.84 -6.06 7.58
C TYR A 147 -11.18 -7.12 8.44
N TRP A 148 -11.24 -6.97 9.77
CA TRP A 148 -10.66 -7.95 10.67
C TRP A 148 -11.34 -9.31 10.52
N GLY A 149 -12.65 -9.30 10.35
CA GLY A 149 -13.39 -10.53 10.17
C GLY A 149 -13.01 -11.26 8.89
N MET A 150 -12.65 -10.52 7.85
CA MET A 150 -12.26 -11.12 6.59
C MET A 150 -10.83 -11.63 6.60
N HIS A 151 -9.98 -11.08 7.46
CA HIS A 151 -8.56 -11.35 7.42
C HIS A 151 -8.00 -11.99 8.70
N ILE A 152 -8.87 -12.55 9.50
CA ILE A 152 -8.45 -13.26 10.71
C ILE A 152 -8.07 -14.70 10.41
#